data_b8e8c4d90ca7c5cbf5208656be444979
#
_entry.id   b8e8c4d90ca7c5cbf5208656be444979
#
_cell.length_a   1.000
_cell.length_b   1.000
_cell.length_c   1.000
_cell.angle_alpha   90.00
_cell.angle_beta   90.00
_cell.angle_gamma   90.00
#
_symmetry.space_group_name_H-M   'P 1'
#
loop_
_entity.id
_entity.type
_entity.pdbx_description
1 polymer ?
#
loop_
_entity_poly.entity_id
_entity_poly.type
_entity_poly.pdbx_seq_one_letter_code
_entity_poly.pdbx_strand_id
1 'polypeptide(L)'
;MEFGVTFQTDPPAKRVIELTRRAEEHGFTHAWTFDSHILWEEPYVIHSQMLAATERIMVGPFVTNPATRDPSVTASVFATLNEMFGNRTICGIGRGDSAQRVLGRKPATLGQVERAMHVIRELAEGREVDYDGTKVRIPWVKDGRLEVWMAGYGPKALSLIGRKADGFILQLADPVILEWTKKRVHDAAREAGRDPREVKICVAAPAYVGDDLAHQREQCRWFGGMVGNHVADLVARYGEGSEIPTALTDYIKAREGYDYSHHGKADNPTTEFVPDDIVDRFCVLGTVEDHIAKLRTLEELGVDQFNVYLMHDAMGETLDAYGEEIIPALSRTARSEGSQR
;
A
#
# COMPACT_ATOMS: atom_id res chain seq x y z
N MET A 1 13.45 -2.30 9.66
CA MET A 1 12.29 -2.18 8.71
C MET A 1 11.26 -3.27 9.01
N GLU A 2 9.97 -2.95 8.97
CA GLU A 2 8.87 -3.91 9.07
C GLU A 2 8.51 -4.50 7.70
N PHE A 3 7.82 -5.64 7.70
CA PHE A 3 7.38 -6.29 6.46
C PHE A 3 5.87 -6.48 6.44
N GLY A 4 5.26 -6.02 5.35
CA GLY A 4 3.87 -6.29 5.02
C GLY A 4 3.75 -7.19 3.79
N VAL A 5 2.59 -7.77 3.60
CA VAL A 5 2.25 -8.53 2.39
C VAL A 5 0.86 -8.16 1.90
N THR A 6 0.69 -8.00 0.61
CA THR A 6 -0.60 -7.70 -0.02
C THR A 6 -1.07 -8.86 -0.88
N PHE A 7 -2.30 -9.29 -0.66
CA PHE A 7 -2.95 -10.36 -1.41
C PHE A 7 -4.08 -9.83 -2.29
N GLN A 8 -4.26 -10.43 -3.45
CA GLN A 8 -5.53 -10.34 -4.17
C GLN A 8 -6.57 -11.26 -3.53
N THR A 9 -7.78 -10.76 -3.36
CA THR A 9 -8.89 -11.53 -2.81
C THR A 9 -9.67 -12.25 -3.92
N ASP A 10 -8.94 -12.93 -4.80
CA ASP A 10 -9.53 -13.83 -5.79
C ASP A 10 -10.09 -15.09 -5.11
N PRO A 11 -11.21 -15.64 -5.60
CA PRO A 11 -11.73 -16.91 -5.09
C PRO A 11 -10.72 -18.07 -5.24
N PRO A 12 -10.60 -18.93 -4.24
CA PRO A 12 -11.34 -18.92 -2.98
C PRO A 12 -10.66 -18.06 -1.90
N ALA A 13 -11.42 -17.24 -1.18
CA ALA A 13 -10.95 -16.40 -0.08
C ALA A 13 -10.16 -17.17 1.00
N LYS A 14 -10.46 -18.46 1.16
CA LYS A 14 -9.73 -19.35 2.08
C LYS A 14 -8.22 -19.36 1.85
N ARG A 15 -7.76 -19.22 0.60
CA ARG A 15 -6.34 -19.12 0.26
C ARG A 15 -5.68 -17.90 0.90
N VAL A 16 -6.36 -16.75 0.90
CA VAL A 16 -5.85 -15.52 1.51
C VAL A 16 -5.69 -15.67 3.02
N ILE A 17 -6.64 -16.34 3.67
CA ILE A 17 -6.60 -16.60 5.12
C ILE A 17 -5.43 -17.52 5.47
N GLU A 18 -5.20 -18.59 4.70
CA GLU A 18 -4.09 -19.52 4.87
C GLU A 18 -2.73 -18.82 4.66
N LEU A 19 -2.60 -18.00 3.60
CA LEU A 19 -1.39 -17.23 3.34
C LEU A 19 -1.14 -16.15 4.41
N THR A 20 -2.20 -15.55 4.99
CA THR A 20 -2.05 -14.59 6.10
C THR A 20 -1.49 -15.24 7.34
N ARG A 21 -1.97 -16.44 7.70
CA ARG A 21 -1.42 -17.21 8.83
C ARG A 21 0.05 -17.55 8.62
N ARG A 22 0.39 -18.02 7.41
CA ARG A 22 1.77 -18.33 7.04
C ARG A 22 2.66 -17.08 7.08
N ALA A 23 2.17 -15.92 6.61
CA ALA A 23 2.89 -14.66 6.71
C ALA A 23 3.18 -14.27 8.17
N GLU A 24 2.22 -14.42 9.09
CA GLU A 24 2.46 -14.19 10.51
C GLU A 24 3.51 -15.14 11.09
N GLU A 25 3.48 -16.41 10.72
CA GLU A 25 4.49 -17.41 11.12
C GLU A 25 5.90 -17.04 10.62
N HIS A 26 5.99 -16.45 9.43
CA HIS A 26 7.23 -15.95 8.82
C HIS A 26 7.67 -14.56 9.31
N GLY A 27 6.98 -13.96 10.26
CA GLY A 27 7.38 -12.70 10.87
C GLY A 27 6.94 -11.44 10.14
N PHE A 28 6.02 -11.54 9.19
CA PHE A 28 5.35 -10.36 8.64
C PHE A 28 4.49 -9.70 9.71
N THR A 29 4.50 -8.38 9.72
CA THR A 29 3.79 -7.55 10.70
C THR A 29 2.44 -7.06 10.19
N HIS A 30 2.26 -7.01 8.87
CA HIS A 30 1.05 -6.50 8.21
C HIS A 30 0.61 -7.42 7.07
N ALA A 31 -0.70 -7.62 6.95
CA ALA A 31 -1.33 -8.27 5.82
C ALA A 31 -2.44 -7.38 5.25
N TRP A 32 -2.38 -7.15 3.96
CA TRP A 32 -3.21 -6.20 3.26
C TRP A 32 -3.97 -6.86 2.12
N THR A 33 -5.11 -6.28 1.75
CA THR A 33 -5.86 -6.70 0.55
C THR A 33 -6.35 -5.47 -0.22
N PHE A 34 -6.61 -5.63 -1.51
CA PHE A 34 -7.23 -4.58 -2.30
C PHE A 34 -8.70 -4.39 -1.96
N ASP A 35 -9.23 -3.18 -2.17
CA ASP A 35 -10.64 -2.84 -2.03
C ASP A 35 -11.20 -2.30 -3.36
N SER A 36 -11.44 -3.22 -4.30
CA SER A 36 -12.10 -2.96 -5.59
C SER A 36 -13.18 -4.02 -5.81
N HIS A 37 -14.34 -3.78 -5.25
CA HIS A 37 -15.46 -4.71 -5.06
C HIS A 37 -16.08 -5.35 -6.32
N ILE A 38 -15.72 -4.86 -7.51
CA ILE A 38 -16.10 -5.48 -8.80
C ILE A 38 -15.03 -6.44 -9.28
N LEU A 39 -13.77 -6.17 -8.94
CA LEU A 39 -12.62 -6.96 -9.41
C LEU A 39 -12.32 -8.15 -8.50
N TRP A 40 -12.57 -7.98 -7.18
CA TRP A 40 -12.20 -8.95 -6.15
C TRP A 40 -13.29 -9.12 -5.10
N GLU A 41 -13.18 -10.19 -4.30
CA GLU A 41 -14.08 -10.46 -3.18
C GLU A 41 -14.02 -9.34 -2.12
N GLU A 42 -15.10 -9.20 -1.34
CA GLU A 42 -15.27 -8.16 -0.32
C GLU A 42 -14.19 -8.24 0.78
N PRO A 43 -13.28 -7.25 0.88
CA PRO A 43 -12.13 -7.36 1.74
C PRO A 43 -12.47 -7.43 3.24
N TYR A 44 -13.47 -6.68 3.71
CA TYR A 44 -13.75 -6.61 5.15
C TYR A 44 -14.34 -7.90 5.73
N VAL A 45 -15.06 -8.66 4.90
CA VAL A 45 -15.50 -10.02 5.25
C VAL A 45 -14.28 -10.92 5.43
N ILE A 46 -13.31 -10.81 4.52
CA ILE A 46 -12.08 -11.60 4.55
C ILE A 46 -11.17 -11.13 5.71
N HIS A 47 -11.05 -9.82 5.97
CA HIS A 47 -10.28 -9.27 7.08
C HIS A 47 -10.73 -9.85 8.43
N SER A 48 -12.04 -10.03 8.65
CA SER A 48 -12.51 -10.64 9.89
C SER A 48 -12.01 -12.08 10.06
N GLN A 49 -11.89 -12.83 8.97
CA GLN A 49 -11.36 -14.20 8.99
C GLN A 49 -9.83 -14.22 9.10
N MET A 50 -9.13 -13.29 8.45
CA MET A 50 -7.67 -13.13 8.60
C MET A 50 -7.31 -12.83 10.07
N LEU A 51 -8.02 -11.90 10.71
CA LEU A 51 -7.84 -11.55 12.11
C LEU A 51 -8.19 -12.70 13.07
N ALA A 52 -9.25 -13.47 12.77
CA ALA A 52 -9.62 -14.64 13.56
C ALA A 52 -8.61 -15.80 13.46
N ALA A 53 -7.88 -15.89 12.34
CA ALA A 53 -6.90 -16.93 12.07
C ALA A 53 -5.47 -16.59 12.55
N THR A 54 -5.26 -15.39 13.10
CA THR A 54 -3.95 -14.84 13.49
C THR A 54 -4.01 -14.17 14.86
N GLU A 55 -2.85 -13.90 15.48
CA GLU A 55 -2.78 -13.34 16.82
C GLU A 55 -2.14 -11.94 16.90
N ARG A 56 -1.24 -11.60 15.97
CA ARG A 56 -0.38 -10.40 16.06
C ARG A 56 -0.44 -9.51 14.85
N ILE A 57 -0.58 -10.08 13.64
CA ILE A 57 -0.50 -9.37 12.37
C ILE A 57 -1.59 -8.29 12.26
N MET A 58 -1.21 -7.13 11.81
CA MET A 58 -2.14 -6.04 11.48
C MET A 58 -2.79 -6.31 10.13
N VAL A 59 -4.10 -6.06 10.01
CA VAL A 59 -4.86 -6.33 8.77
C VAL A 59 -5.58 -5.07 8.29
N GLY A 60 -5.53 -4.81 6.99
CA GLY A 60 -6.23 -3.66 6.42
C GLY A 60 -6.33 -3.66 4.90
N PRO A 61 -7.08 -2.71 4.33
CA PRO A 61 -7.17 -2.52 2.88
C PRO A 61 -5.94 -1.76 2.35
N PHE A 62 -5.49 -2.13 1.15
CA PHE A 62 -4.37 -1.48 0.45
C PHE A 62 -4.74 -1.08 -0.99
N VAL A 63 -5.61 -0.14 -1.20
CA VAL A 63 -6.18 0.79 -0.23
C VAL A 63 -7.70 0.91 -0.45
N THR A 64 -8.46 1.24 0.61
CA THR A 64 -9.87 1.63 0.48
C THR A 64 -10.03 3.04 -0.09
N ASN A 65 -11.26 3.49 -0.28
CA ASN A 65 -11.58 4.81 -0.82
C ASN A 65 -12.95 5.32 -0.31
N PRO A 66 -13.18 6.65 -0.31
CA PRO A 66 -14.42 7.23 0.17
C PRO A 66 -15.60 7.19 -0.81
N ALA A 67 -15.41 6.59 -2.00
CA ALA A 67 -16.43 6.61 -3.05
C ALA A 67 -17.26 5.32 -3.12
N THR A 68 -16.79 4.22 -2.52
CA THR A 68 -17.48 2.93 -2.52
C THR A 68 -18.31 2.69 -1.27
N ARG A 69 -17.88 3.26 -0.13
CA ARG A 69 -18.59 3.20 1.16
C ARG A 69 -18.59 4.57 1.81
N ASP A 70 -19.67 4.88 2.48
CA ASP A 70 -19.69 6.06 3.36
C ASP A 70 -18.61 5.95 4.44
N PRO A 71 -17.86 7.03 4.73
CA PRO A 71 -16.80 7.00 5.74
C PRO A 71 -17.26 6.53 7.12
N SER A 72 -18.51 6.81 7.51
CA SER A 72 -19.06 6.35 8.79
C SER A 72 -19.27 4.82 8.82
N VAL A 73 -19.64 4.23 7.69
CA VAL A 73 -19.75 2.77 7.54
C VAL A 73 -18.37 2.12 7.63
N THR A 74 -17.38 2.70 6.94
CA THR A 74 -15.99 2.24 7.01
C THR A 74 -15.43 2.32 8.44
N ALA A 75 -15.71 3.43 9.15
CA ALA A 75 -15.33 3.59 10.55
C ALA A 75 -15.96 2.51 11.45
N SER A 76 -17.25 2.22 11.25
CA SER A 76 -17.96 1.19 12.01
C SER A 76 -17.35 -0.21 11.80
N VAL A 77 -16.91 -0.53 10.57
CA VAL A 77 -16.22 -1.79 10.29
C VAL A 77 -14.92 -1.88 11.08
N PHE A 78 -14.05 -0.86 11.02
CA PHE A 78 -12.79 -0.85 11.78
C PHE A 78 -13.01 -0.89 13.29
N ALA A 79 -13.96 -0.11 13.78
CA ALA A 79 -14.33 -0.14 15.20
C ALA A 79 -14.75 -1.54 15.66
N THR A 80 -15.58 -2.23 14.86
CA THR A 80 -16.06 -3.60 15.15
C THR A 80 -14.89 -4.59 15.13
N LEU A 81 -14.06 -4.56 14.08
CA LEU A 81 -12.90 -5.46 13.99
C LEU A 81 -11.90 -5.22 15.14
N ASN A 82 -11.68 -3.97 15.52
CA ASN A 82 -10.79 -3.63 16.63
C ASN A 82 -11.36 -4.07 17.99
N GLU A 83 -12.66 -3.97 18.20
CA GLU A 83 -13.31 -4.48 19.41
C GLU A 83 -13.19 -6.00 19.51
N MET A 84 -13.41 -6.71 18.38
CA MET A 84 -13.34 -8.17 18.33
C MET A 84 -11.92 -8.72 18.46
N PHE A 85 -10.91 -8.02 17.91
CA PHE A 85 -9.57 -8.56 17.72
C PHE A 85 -8.43 -7.73 18.35
N GLY A 86 -8.74 -6.67 19.15
CA GLY A 86 -7.75 -5.97 19.96
C GLY A 86 -6.91 -4.94 19.21
N ASN A 87 -7.50 -4.05 18.44
CA ASN A 87 -6.81 -2.96 17.70
C ASN A 87 -5.75 -3.45 16.69
N ARG A 88 -6.04 -4.54 16.01
CA ARG A 88 -5.17 -5.12 14.98
C ARG A 88 -5.60 -4.73 13.55
N THR A 89 -6.23 -3.57 13.38
CA THR A 89 -6.55 -3.06 12.05
C THR A 89 -5.80 -1.78 11.72
N ILE A 90 -5.64 -1.54 10.43
CA ILE A 90 -5.01 -0.35 9.87
C ILE A 90 -5.78 0.07 8.62
N CYS A 91 -5.98 1.36 8.41
CA CYS A 91 -6.73 1.88 7.27
C CYS A 91 -5.78 2.46 6.21
N GLY A 92 -5.47 1.68 5.18
CA GLY A 92 -4.89 2.23 3.96
C GLY A 92 -5.98 2.89 3.12
N ILE A 93 -5.81 4.16 2.71
CA ILE A 93 -6.81 4.90 1.95
C ILE A 93 -6.21 5.61 0.74
N GLY A 94 -6.99 5.69 -0.33
CA GLY A 94 -6.64 6.43 -1.55
C GLY A 94 -7.88 6.99 -2.24
N ARG A 95 -7.74 7.38 -3.50
CA ARG A 95 -8.83 7.96 -4.28
C ARG A 95 -9.77 6.93 -4.90
N GLY A 96 -9.43 5.64 -4.87
CA GLY A 96 -10.24 4.56 -5.45
C GLY A 96 -10.17 4.52 -6.97
N ASP A 97 -8.97 4.52 -7.53
CA ASP A 97 -8.78 4.53 -8.98
C ASP A 97 -9.43 3.30 -9.64
N SER A 98 -8.96 2.09 -9.35
CA SER A 98 -9.51 0.84 -9.91
C SER A 98 -10.98 0.63 -9.54
N ALA A 99 -11.36 0.87 -8.29
CA ALA A 99 -12.72 0.68 -7.79
C ALA A 99 -13.76 1.58 -8.49
N GLN A 100 -13.37 2.77 -8.95
CA GLN A 100 -14.26 3.70 -9.65
C GLN A 100 -14.16 3.56 -11.17
N ARG A 101 -12.94 3.40 -11.72
CA ARG A 101 -12.77 3.33 -13.18
C ARG A 101 -13.37 2.08 -13.80
N VAL A 102 -13.36 0.93 -13.10
CA VAL A 102 -14.05 -0.29 -13.55
C VAL A 102 -15.57 -0.06 -13.72
N LEU A 103 -16.13 0.90 -13.00
CA LEU A 103 -17.52 1.33 -13.11
C LEU A 103 -17.72 2.51 -14.10
N GLY A 104 -16.67 2.91 -14.82
CA GLY A 104 -16.71 4.09 -15.70
C GLY A 104 -16.79 5.44 -14.95
N ARG A 105 -16.45 5.47 -13.66
CA ARG A 105 -16.55 6.65 -12.79
C ARG A 105 -15.17 7.28 -12.55
N LYS A 106 -15.16 8.55 -12.13
CA LYS A 106 -13.93 9.24 -11.72
C LYS A 106 -13.58 8.88 -10.27
N PRO A 107 -12.28 8.75 -9.94
CA PRO A 107 -11.82 8.60 -8.57
C PRO A 107 -12.22 9.80 -7.69
N ALA A 108 -12.30 9.58 -6.37
CA ALA A 108 -12.60 10.62 -5.40
C ALA A 108 -11.62 11.80 -5.46
N THR A 109 -12.07 12.98 -5.06
CA THR A 109 -11.22 14.16 -4.90
C THR A 109 -10.35 14.05 -3.64
N LEU A 110 -9.25 14.80 -3.57
CA LEU A 110 -8.42 14.82 -2.36
C LEU A 110 -9.16 15.38 -1.15
N GLY A 111 -10.09 16.33 -1.34
CA GLY A 111 -10.94 16.83 -0.24
C GLY A 111 -11.87 15.75 0.32
N GLN A 112 -12.42 14.88 -0.54
CA GLN A 112 -13.21 13.72 -0.07
C GLN A 112 -12.34 12.72 0.69
N VAL A 113 -11.11 12.47 0.23
CA VAL A 113 -10.15 11.59 0.94
C VAL A 113 -9.79 12.20 2.31
N GLU A 114 -9.45 13.50 2.37
CA GLU A 114 -9.11 14.20 3.62
C GLU A 114 -10.24 14.12 4.64
N ARG A 115 -11.48 14.39 4.20
CA ARG A 115 -12.67 14.25 5.05
C ARG A 115 -12.84 12.81 5.54
N ALA A 116 -12.71 11.82 4.63
CA ALA A 116 -12.87 10.42 4.99
C ALA A 116 -11.82 9.95 6.00
N MET A 117 -10.55 10.33 5.83
CA MET A 117 -9.48 10.03 6.79
C MET A 117 -9.84 10.54 8.19
N HIS A 118 -10.31 11.78 8.28
CA HIS A 118 -10.73 12.37 9.56
C HIS A 118 -11.91 11.60 10.16
N VAL A 119 -13.00 11.44 9.41
CA VAL A 119 -14.22 10.78 9.90
C VAL A 119 -13.94 9.33 10.33
N ILE A 120 -13.21 8.57 9.49
CA ILE A 120 -12.89 7.17 9.78
C ILE A 120 -12.09 7.05 11.07
N ARG A 121 -11.04 7.86 11.24
CA ARG A 121 -10.21 7.84 12.46
C ARG A 121 -11.01 8.23 13.69
N GLU A 122 -11.67 9.38 13.67
CA GLU A 122 -12.39 9.89 14.85
C GLU A 122 -13.47 8.93 15.31
N LEU A 123 -14.29 8.43 14.40
CA LEU A 123 -15.36 7.50 14.74
C LEU A 123 -14.84 6.13 15.19
N ALA A 124 -13.81 5.58 14.51
CA ALA A 124 -13.24 4.28 14.87
C ALA A 124 -12.54 4.32 16.26
N GLU A 125 -12.10 5.49 16.70
CA GLU A 125 -11.52 5.72 18.02
C GLU A 125 -12.54 6.22 19.06
N GLY A 126 -13.82 6.27 18.71
CA GLY A 126 -14.91 6.63 19.62
C GLY A 126 -15.01 8.13 19.93
N ARG A 127 -14.33 8.98 19.14
CA ARG A 127 -14.43 10.44 19.28
C ARG A 127 -15.63 10.99 18.50
N GLU A 128 -16.10 12.17 18.91
CA GLU A 128 -17.18 12.89 18.25
C GLU A 128 -16.65 13.61 17.01
N VAL A 129 -17.39 13.54 15.91
CA VAL A 129 -17.09 14.25 14.66
C VAL A 129 -18.32 15.01 14.18
N ASP A 130 -18.10 16.17 13.56
CA ASP A 130 -19.15 16.85 12.79
C ASP A 130 -19.33 16.14 11.44
N TYR A 131 -20.49 15.55 11.25
CA TYR A 131 -20.89 14.84 10.04
C TYR A 131 -22.02 15.60 9.36
N ASP A 132 -21.66 16.49 8.43
CA ASP A 132 -22.60 17.35 7.68
C ASP A 132 -23.54 18.17 8.59
N GLY A 133 -22.98 18.79 9.64
CA GLY A 133 -23.70 19.60 10.59
C GLY A 133 -24.36 18.83 11.75
N THR A 134 -24.18 17.50 11.78
CA THR A 134 -24.65 16.66 12.89
C THR A 134 -23.47 16.07 13.63
N LYS A 135 -23.44 16.25 14.96
CA LYS A 135 -22.44 15.61 15.80
C LYS A 135 -22.77 14.16 16.02
N VAL A 136 -21.84 13.30 15.60
CA VAL A 136 -22.00 11.85 15.68
C VAL A 136 -20.80 11.19 16.34
N ARG A 137 -21.03 10.06 16.99
CA ARG A 137 -20.01 9.26 17.67
C ARG A 137 -20.45 7.81 17.67
N ILE A 138 -19.51 6.86 17.64
CA ILE A 138 -19.81 5.43 17.88
C ILE A 138 -19.77 5.19 19.40
N PRO A 139 -20.92 5.05 20.08
CA PRO A 139 -20.99 5.17 21.56
C PRO A 139 -20.42 3.96 22.30
N TRP A 140 -20.27 2.82 21.65
CA TRP A 140 -19.77 1.59 22.25
C TRP A 140 -18.24 1.43 22.14
N VAL A 141 -17.55 2.25 21.34
CA VAL A 141 -16.09 2.28 21.28
C VAL A 141 -15.53 2.93 22.53
N LYS A 142 -14.60 2.25 23.22
CA LYS A 142 -13.96 2.73 24.44
C LYS A 142 -12.49 3.05 24.23
N ASP A 143 -11.72 2.12 23.69
CA ASP A 143 -10.24 2.19 23.56
C ASP A 143 -9.81 1.90 22.11
N GLY A 144 -10.57 2.37 21.13
CA GLY A 144 -10.26 2.21 19.72
C GLY A 144 -9.01 2.97 19.33
N ARG A 145 -8.17 2.35 18.49
CA ARG A 145 -7.00 2.96 17.84
C ARG A 145 -6.99 2.57 16.37
N LEU A 146 -6.76 3.54 15.49
CA LEU A 146 -6.72 3.29 14.06
C LEU A 146 -5.72 4.23 13.38
N GLU A 147 -4.63 3.69 12.90
CA GLU A 147 -3.76 4.42 11.99
C GLU A 147 -4.40 4.51 10.60
N VAL A 148 -4.29 5.69 9.97
CA VAL A 148 -4.79 5.95 8.61
C VAL A 148 -3.61 6.33 7.73
N TRP A 149 -3.24 5.42 6.83
CA TRP A 149 -2.16 5.60 5.86
C TRP A 149 -2.73 5.95 4.50
N MET A 150 -2.09 6.88 3.80
CA MET A 150 -2.61 7.33 2.51
C MET A 150 -1.65 7.04 1.37
N ALA A 151 -2.19 6.51 0.26
CA ALA A 151 -1.46 6.32 -0.99
C ALA A 151 -1.53 7.57 -1.89
N GLY A 152 -0.41 7.92 -2.52
CA GLY A 152 -0.39 9.04 -3.46
C GLY A 152 0.98 9.29 -4.09
N TYR A 153 0.97 9.97 -5.26
CA TYR A 153 2.17 10.31 -6.02
C TYR A 153 2.33 11.81 -6.30
N GLY A 154 1.23 12.53 -6.47
CA GLY A 154 1.26 13.92 -6.92
C GLY A 154 1.50 14.92 -5.79
N PRO A 155 2.03 16.11 -6.08
CA PRO A 155 2.40 17.11 -5.08
C PRO A 155 1.30 17.43 -4.07
N LYS A 156 0.05 17.59 -4.51
CA LYS A 156 -1.09 17.87 -3.61
C LYS A 156 -1.44 16.69 -2.70
N ALA A 157 -1.31 15.44 -3.21
CA ALA A 157 -1.53 14.24 -2.41
C ALA A 157 -0.43 14.10 -1.36
N LEU A 158 0.84 14.27 -1.74
CA LEU A 158 1.99 14.22 -0.83
C LEU A 158 1.89 15.29 0.27
N SER A 159 1.42 16.50 -0.08
CA SER A 159 1.14 17.56 0.92
C SER A 159 0.03 17.15 1.90
N LEU A 160 -1.06 16.55 1.41
CA LEU A 160 -2.13 16.05 2.29
C LEU A 160 -1.62 14.95 3.23
N ILE A 161 -0.84 14.01 2.72
CA ILE A 161 -0.23 12.92 3.50
C ILE A 161 0.60 13.51 4.65
N GLY A 162 1.55 14.39 4.37
CA GLY A 162 2.40 15.00 5.40
C GLY A 162 1.61 15.73 6.48
N ARG A 163 0.55 16.42 6.10
CA ARG A 163 -0.29 17.18 7.04
C ARG A 163 -1.22 16.32 7.91
N LYS A 164 -1.69 15.16 7.42
CA LYS A 164 -2.86 14.49 8.01
C LYS A 164 -2.74 12.97 8.20
N ALA A 165 -1.91 12.27 7.42
CA ALA A 165 -1.81 10.82 7.50
C ALA A 165 -0.82 10.36 8.59
N ASP A 166 -1.01 9.14 9.09
CA ASP A 166 -0.06 8.47 9.98
C ASP A 166 1.01 7.73 9.19
N GLY A 167 0.71 7.38 7.93
CA GLY A 167 1.67 6.76 7.02
C GLY A 167 1.46 7.18 5.56
N PHE A 168 2.54 7.11 4.81
CA PHE A 168 2.63 7.33 3.38
C PHE A 168 2.84 5.99 2.68
N ILE A 169 1.97 5.66 1.72
CA ILE A 169 2.09 4.48 0.88
C ILE A 169 2.58 4.89 -0.50
N LEU A 170 3.81 4.47 -0.85
CA LEU A 170 4.40 4.60 -2.16
C LEU A 170 4.40 3.24 -2.87
N GLN A 171 3.66 3.15 -3.98
CA GLN A 171 3.55 1.92 -4.76
C GLN A 171 4.64 1.85 -5.84
N LEU A 172 5.87 1.75 -5.47
CA LEU A 172 7.06 1.39 -6.29
C LEU A 172 8.32 1.38 -5.43
N ALA A 173 9.33 0.59 -5.82
CA ALA A 173 10.59 0.42 -5.08
C ALA A 173 11.78 1.15 -5.74
N ASP A 174 11.55 2.34 -6.31
CA ASP A 174 12.60 3.16 -6.93
C ASP A 174 13.18 4.18 -5.93
N PRO A 175 14.50 4.14 -5.63
CA PRO A 175 15.14 5.03 -4.67
C PRO A 175 14.98 6.52 -4.99
N VAL A 176 15.09 6.91 -6.26
CA VAL A 176 15.01 8.32 -6.69
C VAL A 176 13.61 8.90 -6.47
N ILE A 177 12.59 8.12 -6.82
CA ILE A 177 11.20 8.53 -6.64
C ILE A 177 10.83 8.51 -5.15
N LEU A 178 11.35 7.55 -4.39
CA LEU A 178 11.18 7.49 -2.93
C LEU A 178 11.75 8.75 -2.26
N GLU A 179 12.98 9.13 -2.54
CA GLU A 179 13.60 10.34 -1.95
C GLU A 179 12.79 11.60 -2.28
N TRP A 180 12.38 11.76 -3.53
CA TRP A 180 11.58 12.90 -3.96
C TRP A 180 10.21 12.96 -3.26
N THR A 181 9.48 11.86 -3.20
CA THR A 181 8.16 11.80 -2.57
C THR A 181 8.23 11.97 -1.07
N LYS A 182 9.16 11.27 -0.41
CA LYS A 182 9.42 11.36 1.04
C LYS A 182 9.78 12.78 1.45
N LYS A 183 10.69 13.46 0.71
CA LYS A 183 11.04 14.84 1.00
C LYS A 183 9.80 15.74 1.03
N ARG A 184 8.91 15.62 0.04
CA ARG A 184 7.68 16.43 -0.03
C ARG A 184 6.71 16.13 1.11
N VAL A 185 6.56 14.87 1.48
CA VAL A 185 5.75 14.46 2.64
C VAL A 185 6.31 15.08 3.92
N HIS A 186 7.63 14.97 4.13
CA HIS A 186 8.29 15.52 5.31
C HIS A 186 8.25 17.04 5.37
N ASP A 187 8.43 17.74 4.24
CA ASP A 187 8.32 19.19 4.19
C ASP A 187 6.90 19.64 4.56
N ALA A 188 5.87 18.99 4.00
CA ALA A 188 4.48 19.28 4.34
C ALA A 188 4.12 18.95 5.80
N ALA A 189 4.72 17.93 6.41
CA ALA A 189 4.57 17.65 7.83
C ALA A 189 5.15 18.79 8.69
N ARG A 190 6.38 19.24 8.38
CA ARG A 190 7.01 20.39 9.08
C ARG A 190 6.20 21.67 8.95
N GLU A 191 5.72 21.98 7.74
CA GLU A 191 4.86 23.14 7.48
C GLU A 191 3.56 23.11 8.29
N ALA A 192 3.05 21.92 8.58
CA ALA A 192 1.87 21.69 9.43
C ALA A 192 2.19 21.63 10.93
N GLY A 193 3.45 21.85 11.33
CA GLY A 193 3.88 21.77 12.72
C GLY A 193 3.97 20.35 13.30
N ARG A 194 4.05 19.32 12.42
CA ARG A 194 4.21 17.91 12.80
C ARG A 194 5.68 17.49 12.72
N ASP A 195 6.08 16.55 13.57
CA ASP A 195 7.36 15.85 13.38
C ASP A 195 7.26 14.94 12.14
N PRO A 196 8.12 15.12 11.13
CA PRO A 196 8.11 14.24 9.95
C PRO A 196 8.28 12.75 10.26
N ARG A 197 8.92 12.41 11.40
CA ARG A 197 9.13 11.03 11.85
C ARG A 197 7.85 10.34 12.32
N GLU A 198 6.78 11.10 12.57
CA GLU A 198 5.46 10.54 12.87
C GLU A 198 4.76 9.97 11.64
N VAL A 199 5.22 10.32 10.42
CA VAL A 199 4.66 9.79 9.18
C VAL A 199 5.47 8.58 8.75
N LYS A 200 4.92 7.39 8.93
CA LYS A 200 5.55 6.13 8.51
C LYS A 200 5.67 6.06 6.99
N ILE A 201 6.80 5.58 6.49
CA ILE A 201 7.07 5.43 5.06
C ILE A 201 6.93 3.96 4.68
N CYS A 202 5.90 3.64 3.91
CA CYS A 202 5.67 2.32 3.34
C CYS A 202 5.97 2.34 1.84
N VAL A 203 6.90 1.49 1.43
CA VAL A 203 7.16 1.17 0.01
C VAL A 203 6.50 -0.16 -0.31
N ALA A 204 5.73 -0.21 -1.39
CA ALA A 204 5.04 -1.42 -1.81
C ALA A 204 5.35 -1.75 -3.27
N ALA A 205 5.74 -3.00 -3.54
CA ALA A 205 6.07 -3.46 -4.88
C ALA A 205 5.93 -4.98 -4.99
N PRO A 206 5.76 -5.53 -6.21
CA PRO A 206 5.96 -6.94 -6.46
C PRO A 206 7.37 -7.34 -6.04
N ALA A 207 7.44 -8.47 -5.35
CA ALA A 207 8.70 -9.10 -4.98
C ALA A 207 8.64 -10.57 -5.43
N TYR A 208 9.58 -10.96 -6.29
CA TYR A 208 9.66 -12.31 -6.82
C TYR A 208 11.07 -12.88 -6.58
N VAL A 209 11.19 -13.86 -5.71
CA VAL A 209 12.48 -14.52 -5.40
C VAL A 209 12.69 -15.70 -6.33
N GLY A 210 13.84 -15.76 -7.00
CA GLY A 210 14.20 -16.87 -7.91
C GLY A 210 15.39 -16.53 -8.80
N ASP A 211 15.77 -17.47 -9.70
CA ASP A 211 16.95 -17.34 -10.54
C ASP A 211 16.64 -16.92 -12.00
N ASP A 212 15.38 -17.04 -12.44
CA ASP A 212 14.97 -16.67 -13.79
C ASP A 212 14.43 -15.24 -13.85
N LEU A 213 15.33 -14.28 -13.99
CA LEU A 213 14.98 -12.86 -14.05
C LEU A 213 14.05 -12.51 -15.23
N ALA A 214 14.16 -13.22 -16.36
CA ALA A 214 13.29 -12.96 -17.50
C ALA A 214 11.82 -13.30 -17.17
N HIS A 215 11.61 -14.48 -16.58
CA HIS A 215 10.29 -14.90 -16.12
C HIS A 215 9.73 -13.97 -15.01
N GLN A 216 10.56 -13.59 -14.06
CA GLN A 216 10.17 -12.66 -12.99
C GLN A 216 9.68 -11.31 -13.55
N ARG A 217 10.38 -10.76 -14.56
CA ARG A 217 9.97 -9.53 -15.23
C ARG A 217 8.62 -9.68 -15.91
N GLU A 218 8.36 -10.79 -16.60
CA GLU A 218 7.05 -11.06 -17.21
C GLU A 218 5.94 -11.10 -16.15
N GLN A 219 6.16 -11.80 -15.05
CA GLN A 219 5.21 -11.94 -13.95
C GLN A 219 4.91 -10.60 -13.24
N CYS A 220 5.85 -9.65 -13.26
CA CYS A 220 5.74 -8.38 -12.53
C CYS A 220 5.52 -7.14 -13.42
N ARG A 221 5.57 -7.26 -14.74
CA ARG A 221 5.43 -6.14 -15.72
C ARG A 221 4.11 -5.37 -15.58
N TRP A 222 3.03 -6.04 -15.20
CA TRP A 222 1.72 -5.43 -14.93
C TRP A 222 1.80 -4.26 -13.94
N PHE A 223 2.76 -4.29 -13.02
CA PHE A 223 2.90 -3.28 -11.98
C PHE A 223 3.32 -1.93 -12.55
N GLY A 224 4.28 -1.90 -13.48
CA GLY A 224 4.64 -0.69 -14.22
C GLY A 224 3.47 -0.11 -15.01
N GLY A 225 2.61 -0.96 -15.57
CA GLY A 225 1.36 -0.55 -16.23
C GLY A 225 0.36 0.07 -15.25
N MET A 226 0.19 -0.52 -14.08
CA MET A 226 -0.67 0.02 -13.02
C MET A 226 -0.17 1.39 -12.52
N VAL A 227 1.11 1.51 -12.22
CA VAL A 227 1.73 2.79 -11.84
C VAL A 227 1.58 3.81 -12.97
N GLY A 228 1.73 3.39 -14.22
CA GLY A 228 1.54 4.23 -15.41
C GLY A 228 0.18 4.91 -15.50
N ASN A 229 -0.88 4.30 -14.99
CA ASN A 229 -2.19 4.95 -14.91
C ASN A 229 -2.19 6.18 -14.01
N HIS A 230 -1.60 6.04 -12.83
CA HIS A 230 -1.50 7.14 -11.88
C HIS A 230 -0.60 8.26 -12.41
N VAL A 231 0.49 7.87 -13.07
CA VAL A 231 1.43 8.81 -13.69
C VAL A 231 0.79 9.56 -14.86
N ALA A 232 0.01 8.88 -15.70
CA ALA A 232 -0.73 9.54 -16.79
C ALA A 232 -1.71 10.60 -16.27
N ASP A 233 -2.42 10.31 -15.18
CA ASP A 233 -3.29 11.29 -14.51
C ASP A 233 -2.49 12.51 -13.97
N LEU A 234 -1.26 12.27 -13.48
CA LEU A 234 -0.37 13.35 -13.02
C LEU A 234 0.12 14.22 -14.17
N VAL A 235 0.62 13.62 -15.25
CA VAL A 235 1.08 14.34 -16.45
C VAL A 235 -0.06 15.17 -17.05
N ALA A 236 -1.25 14.59 -17.16
CA ALA A 236 -2.43 15.31 -17.66
C ALA A 236 -2.83 16.50 -16.79
N ARG A 237 -2.54 16.46 -15.49
CA ARG A 237 -2.95 17.47 -14.50
C ARG A 237 -1.92 18.57 -14.29
N TYR A 238 -0.63 18.20 -14.28
CA TYR A 238 0.47 19.12 -13.94
C TYR A 238 1.29 19.57 -15.16
N GLY A 239 1.13 18.92 -16.32
CA GLY A 239 1.82 19.20 -17.55
C GLY A 239 3.25 18.67 -17.62
N GLU A 240 3.82 18.73 -18.83
CA GLU A 240 5.25 18.48 -19.06
C GLU A 240 6.09 19.62 -18.45
N GLY A 241 7.19 19.26 -17.78
CA GLY A 241 8.05 20.25 -17.09
C GLY A 241 7.63 20.55 -15.65
N SER A 242 6.64 19.83 -15.12
CA SER A 242 6.35 19.86 -13.68
C SER A 242 7.53 19.31 -12.86
N GLU A 243 7.56 19.59 -11.55
CA GLU A 243 8.60 19.08 -10.63
C GLU A 243 8.56 17.55 -10.41
N ILE A 244 7.74 16.82 -11.18
CA ILE A 244 7.64 15.35 -11.12
C ILE A 244 8.87 14.77 -11.82
N PRO A 245 9.60 13.83 -11.18
CA PRO A 245 10.79 13.24 -11.78
C PRO A 245 10.50 12.59 -13.14
N THR A 246 11.37 12.86 -14.14
CA THR A 246 11.28 12.23 -15.46
C THR A 246 11.38 10.72 -15.38
N ALA A 247 12.12 10.22 -14.40
CA ALA A 247 12.19 8.80 -14.03
C ALA A 247 10.81 8.15 -13.80
N LEU A 248 9.80 8.95 -13.41
CA LEU A 248 8.42 8.50 -13.23
C LEU A 248 7.56 8.71 -14.48
N THR A 249 7.88 9.69 -15.33
CA THR A 249 6.98 10.15 -16.41
C THR A 249 7.38 9.68 -17.81
N ASP A 250 8.66 9.37 -18.07
CA ASP A 250 9.11 9.13 -19.43
C ASP A 250 8.63 7.80 -20.03
N TYR A 251 8.55 6.75 -19.22
CA TYR A 251 8.18 5.44 -19.72
C TYR A 251 6.71 5.33 -20.19
N ILE A 252 5.83 6.20 -19.69
CA ILE A 252 4.41 6.16 -20.05
C ILE A 252 4.11 6.77 -21.44
N LYS A 253 5.09 7.36 -22.12
CA LYS A 253 4.90 8.00 -23.44
C LYS A 253 4.40 7.01 -24.51
N ALA A 254 4.74 5.73 -24.39
CA ALA A 254 4.29 4.67 -25.27
C ALA A 254 2.96 4.00 -24.86
N ARG A 255 2.30 4.50 -23.80
CA ARG A 255 1.10 3.89 -23.25
C ARG A 255 -0.12 4.19 -24.12
N GLU A 256 -0.85 3.15 -24.56
CA GLU A 256 -2.07 3.24 -25.39
C GLU A 256 -3.38 3.02 -24.62
N GLY A 257 -3.35 2.93 -23.29
CA GLY A 257 -4.53 2.69 -22.47
C GLY A 257 -4.23 1.75 -21.29
N TYR A 258 -5.27 1.22 -20.66
CA TYR A 258 -5.14 0.21 -19.59
C TYR A 258 -6.41 -0.59 -19.45
N ASP A 259 -6.27 -1.91 -19.42
CA ASP A 259 -7.38 -2.84 -19.20
C ASP A 259 -7.59 -3.10 -17.70
N TYR A 260 -8.63 -2.50 -17.15
CA TYR A 260 -8.99 -2.70 -15.73
C TYR A 260 -9.55 -4.08 -15.42
N SER A 261 -10.01 -4.87 -16.42
CA SER A 261 -10.48 -6.25 -16.19
C SER A 261 -9.32 -7.22 -15.88
N HIS A 262 -8.09 -6.85 -16.30
CA HIS A 262 -6.85 -7.55 -16.01
C HIS A 262 -5.97 -6.80 -14.99
N HIS A 263 -6.57 -5.96 -14.15
CA HIS A 263 -5.85 -5.16 -13.17
C HIS A 263 -5.09 -6.04 -12.16
N GLY A 264 -3.79 -5.82 -12.01
CA GLY A 264 -2.94 -6.60 -11.11
C GLY A 264 -2.65 -8.03 -11.55
N LYS A 265 -2.78 -8.34 -12.84
CA LYS A 265 -2.52 -9.66 -13.41
C LYS A 265 -1.36 -9.64 -14.40
N ALA A 266 -0.54 -10.70 -14.40
CA ALA A 266 0.61 -10.85 -15.28
C ALA A 266 0.22 -10.89 -16.78
N ASP A 267 -0.95 -11.40 -17.08
CA ASP A 267 -1.50 -11.52 -18.45
C ASP A 267 -2.22 -10.25 -18.96
N ASN A 268 -2.02 -9.10 -18.32
CA ASN A 268 -2.63 -7.85 -18.80
C ASN A 268 -2.02 -7.41 -20.14
N PRO A 269 -2.78 -7.44 -21.24
CA PRO A 269 -2.25 -7.17 -22.59
C PRO A 269 -1.85 -5.71 -22.81
N THR A 270 -2.23 -4.80 -21.92
CA THR A 270 -1.96 -3.37 -22.04
C THR A 270 -0.69 -2.92 -21.29
N THR A 271 0.17 -3.86 -20.89
CA THR A 271 1.40 -3.57 -20.13
C THR A 271 2.70 -3.82 -20.90
N GLU A 272 2.63 -4.26 -22.15
CA GLU A 272 3.80 -4.52 -23.02
C GLU A 272 4.69 -3.29 -23.25
N PHE A 273 4.14 -2.09 -23.12
CA PHE A 273 4.90 -0.84 -23.24
C PHE A 273 5.91 -0.61 -22.10
N VAL A 274 5.82 -1.36 -21.00
CA VAL A 274 6.69 -1.20 -19.84
C VAL A 274 8.02 -1.91 -20.12
N PRO A 275 9.16 -1.18 -20.24
CA PRO A 275 10.44 -1.80 -20.50
C PRO A 275 11.01 -2.49 -19.25
N ASP A 276 11.94 -3.43 -19.47
CA ASP A 276 12.52 -4.24 -18.40
C ASP A 276 13.22 -3.41 -17.31
N ASP A 277 13.90 -2.32 -17.68
CA ASP A 277 14.57 -1.46 -16.72
C ASP A 277 13.58 -0.76 -15.76
N ILE A 278 12.35 -0.49 -16.20
CA ILE A 278 11.28 0.03 -15.33
C ILE A 278 10.76 -1.07 -14.41
N VAL A 279 10.62 -2.31 -14.89
CA VAL A 279 10.24 -3.44 -14.04
C VAL A 279 11.28 -3.64 -12.95
N ASP A 280 12.58 -3.68 -13.30
CA ASP A 280 13.70 -3.85 -12.37
C ASP A 280 13.78 -2.73 -11.32
N ARG A 281 13.45 -1.50 -11.72
CA ARG A 281 13.47 -0.35 -10.82
C ARG A 281 12.30 -0.36 -9.85
N PHE A 282 11.09 -0.67 -10.34
CA PHE A 282 9.87 -0.56 -9.55
C PHE A 282 9.60 -1.78 -8.67
N CYS A 283 10.06 -2.97 -9.07
CA CYS A 283 9.87 -4.23 -8.37
C CYS A 283 11.13 -4.65 -7.60
N VAL A 284 11.04 -5.69 -6.79
CA VAL A 284 12.17 -6.35 -6.13
C VAL A 284 12.27 -7.77 -6.69
N LEU A 285 13.23 -7.98 -7.59
CA LEU A 285 13.40 -9.21 -8.36
C LEU A 285 14.80 -9.78 -8.17
N GLY A 286 14.97 -11.07 -8.40
CA GLY A 286 16.26 -11.77 -8.37
C GLY A 286 16.36 -12.79 -7.26
N THR A 287 17.59 -13.09 -6.86
CA THR A 287 17.92 -14.02 -5.78
C THR A 287 17.63 -13.43 -4.40
N VAL A 288 17.75 -14.23 -3.34
CA VAL A 288 17.64 -13.76 -1.95
C VAL A 288 18.62 -12.61 -1.67
N GLU A 289 19.86 -12.71 -2.19
CA GLU A 289 20.90 -11.70 -2.03
C GLU A 289 20.53 -10.38 -2.70
N ASP A 290 19.94 -10.44 -3.91
CA ASP A 290 19.48 -9.25 -4.64
C ASP A 290 18.37 -8.54 -3.87
N HIS A 291 17.44 -9.30 -3.31
CA HIS A 291 16.38 -8.77 -2.45
C HIS A 291 16.95 -8.08 -1.21
N ILE A 292 17.86 -8.73 -0.48
CA ILE A 292 18.49 -8.17 0.71
C ILE A 292 19.24 -6.87 0.37
N ALA A 293 19.97 -6.83 -0.74
CA ALA A 293 20.71 -5.65 -1.17
C ALA A 293 19.78 -4.47 -1.47
N LYS A 294 18.71 -4.70 -2.26
CA LYS A 294 17.74 -3.65 -2.59
C LYS A 294 16.96 -3.17 -1.37
N LEU A 295 16.54 -4.08 -0.51
CA LEU A 295 15.81 -3.74 0.71
C LEU A 295 16.64 -2.96 1.72
N ARG A 296 17.95 -3.23 1.84
CA ARG A 296 18.89 -2.41 2.64
C ARG A 296 18.97 -0.99 2.11
N THR A 297 19.07 -0.81 0.80
CA THR A 297 19.04 0.53 0.20
C THR A 297 17.75 1.28 0.56
N LEU A 298 16.59 0.63 0.52
CA LEU A 298 15.33 1.24 0.91
C LEU A 298 15.29 1.57 2.42
N GLU A 299 15.81 0.68 3.27
CA GLU A 299 15.91 0.91 4.72
C GLU A 299 16.83 2.10 5.06
N GLU A 300 18.00 2.21 4.41
CA GLU A 300 18.92 3.34 4.54
C GLU A 300 18.27 4.66 4.10
N LEU A 301 17.39 4.62 3.10
CA LEU A 301 16.57 5.75 2.69
C LEU A 301 15.41 6.03 3.66
N GLY A 302 15.27 5.27 4.74
CA GLY A 302 14.31 5.48 5.82
C GLY A 302 12.91 4.96 5.49
N VAL A 303 12.81 3.82 4.82
CA VAL A 303 11.56 3.07 4.70
C VAL A 303 11.29 2.35 6.02
N ASP A 304 10.13 2.61 6.60
CA ASP A 304 9.68 1.96 7.84
C ASP A 304 9.10 0.57 7.57
N GLN A 305 8.37 0.41 6.43
CA GLN A 305 7.76 -0.85 6.02
C GLN A 305 7.98 -1.11 4.52
N PHE A 306 8.45 -2.30 4.17
CA PHE A 306 8.35 -2.83 2.82
C PHE A 306 7.17 -3.78 2.70
N ASN A 307 6.27 -3.54 1.75
CA ASN A 307 5.08 -4.32 1.53
C ASN A 307 5.15 -5.09 0.21
N VAL A 308 5.24 -6.40 0.32
CA VAL A 308 5.34 -7.34 -0.80
C VAL A 308 4.00 -7.48 -1.50
N TYR A 309 3.91 -7.14 -2.78
CA TYR A 309 2.79 -7.57 -3.61
C TYR A 309 3.02 -9.01 -4.07
N LEU A 310 2.25 -9.92 -3.50
CA LEU A 310 2.36 -11.36 -3.74
C LEU A 310 1.33 -11.79 -4.79
N MET A 311 1.56 -11.37 -6.05
CA MET A 311 0.62 -11.53 -7.18
C MET A 311 1.33 -12.07 -8.41
N HIS A 312 1.89 -13.27 -8.28
CA HIS A 312 2.62 -14.00 -9.32
C HIS A 312 2.56 -15.51 -9.05
N ASP A 313 3.10 -16.33 -9.92
CA ASP A 313 3.02 -17.78 -9.83
C ASP A 313 3.86 -18.44 -8.72
N ALA A 314 4.91 -17.75 -8.20
CA ALA A 314 5.78 -18.23 -7.11
C ALA A 314 5.46 -17.60 -5.74
N MET A 315 4.16 -17.46 -5.40
CA MET A 315 3.74 -16.80 -4.14
C MET A 315 4.23 -17.52 -2.88
N GLY A 316 4.17 -18.84 -2.87
CA GLY A 316 4.56 -19.65 -1.72
C GLY A 316 6.05 -19.59 -1.47
N GLU A 317 6.83 -19.80 -2.52
CA GLU A 317 8.29 -19.79 -2.50
C GLU A 317 8.84 -18.42 -2.10
N THR A 318 8.26 -17.34 -2.64
CA THR A 318 8.65 -15.98 -2.27
C THR A 318 8.33 -15.68 -0.79
N LEU A 319 7.15 -16.09 -0.32
CA LEU A 319 6.76 -15.90 1.08
C LEU A 319 7.71 -16.63 2.04
N ASP A 320 8.10 -17.87 1.71
CA ASP A 320 9.04 -18.68 2.49
C ASP A 320 10.43 -18.05 2.50
N ALA A 321 10.97 -17.64 1.33
CA ALA A 321 12.27 -17.00 1.25
C ALA A 321 12.34 -15.70 2.09
N TYR A 322 11.25 -14.94 2.09
CA TYR A 322 11.18 -13.76 2.98
C TYR A 322 11.21 -14.17 4.46
N GLY A 323 10.44 -15.18 4.87
CA GLY A 323 10.36 -15.61 6.26
C GLY A 323 11.64 -16.30 6.77
N GLU A 324 12.22 -17.14 5.96
CA GLU A 324 13.33 -18.00 6.37
C GLU A 324 14.70 -17.32 6.23
N GLU A 325 14.85 -16.41 5.25
CA GLU A 325 16.16 -15.85 4.92
C GLU A 325 16.19 -14.31 4.95
N ILE A 326 15.28 -13.62 4.25
CA ILE A 326 15.37 -12.17 4.01
C ILE A 326 15.07 -11.37 5.28
N ILE A 327 13.93 -11.61 5.95
CA ILE A 327 13.54 -10.91 7.18
C ILE A 327 14.58 -11.15 8.29
N PRO A 328 15.04 -12.40 8.54
CA PRO A 328 16.09 -12.65 9.52
C PRO A 328 17.42 -11.95 9.22
N ALA A 329 17.84 -11.88 7.94
CA ALA A 329 19.09 -11.23 7.54
C ALA A 329 19.06 -9.71 7.80
N LEU A 330 17.93 -9.04 7.51
CA LEU A 330 17.77 -7.61 7.75
C LEU A 330 17.63 -7.28 9.24
N SER A 331 16.97 -8.15 10.02
CA SER A 331 16.81 -7.96 11.46
C SER A 331 18.10 -8.10 12.27
N ARG A 332 19.06 -8.93 11.83
CA ARG A 332 20.37 -9.15 12.50
C ARG A 332 21.28 -7.94 12.40
N THR A 333 21.27 -7.25 11.28
CA THR A 333 22.13 -6.07 11.04
C THR A 333 21.74 -4.90 11.95
N ALA A 334 20.44 -4.69 12.16
CA ALA A 334 19.94 -3.65 13.06
C ALA A 334 20.36 -3.86 14.53
N ARG A 335 20.54 -5.12 14.98
CA ARG A 335 21.01 -5.44 16.35
C ARG A 335 22.52 -5.24 16.52
N SER A 336 23.31 -5.45 15.48
CA SER A 336 24.77 -5.26 15.54
C SER A 336 25.18 -3.79 15.58
N GLU A 337 24.45 -2.90 14.91
CA GLU A 337 24.67 -1.45 14.91
C GLU A 337 24.17 -0.76 16.19
N GLY A 338 23.07 -1.25 16.78
CA GLY A 338 22.54 -0.77 18.06
C GLY A 338 23.39 -1.13 19.27
N SER A 339 24.29 -2.11 19.16
CA SER A 339 25.22 -2.54 20.24
C SER A 339 26.56 -1.80 20.21
N GLN A 340 26.80 -0.92 19.24
CA GLN A 340 28.03 -0.12 19.10
C GLN A 340 27.83 1.38 19.37
N ARG A 341 26.66 1.80 19.84
CA ARG A 341 26.38 3.19 20.24
C ARG A 341 26.18 3.34 21.75
#